data_456aad1ad866a982ad01b4c9b9c7a8ce
#
_entry.id   456aad1ad866a982ad01b4c9b9c7a8ce
#
_cell.length_a   1.000
_cell.length_b   1.000
_cell.length_c   1.000
_cell.angle_alpha   90.00
_cell.angle_beta   90.00
_cell.angle_gamma   90.00
#
_symmetry.space_group_name_H-M   'P 1'
#
loop_
_entity.id
_entity.type
_entity.pdbx_description
1 polymer ?
#
loop_
_entity_poly.entity_id
_entity_poly.type
_entity_poly.pdbx_seq_one_letter_code
_entity_poly.pdbx_strand_id
1 'polypeptide(L)'
;TDSYPSIYRNDLARTLYVLADADKDNPGLDLEKIREDLKPKVAKFGAAQPGMTHSFDGEGRERKESMSALKLGSVIVLLGIYAMLAIPFKSYTQPLIVMAIIPFSIMGALLGHMIMDIPFSIMSAFGLLAMAGVVVNDSLVMVHYINLKRSEGMTLSRSVSQAGSARFRPILLTSLTTFGGILPTMFEKSTQAQFVLP
;
A
#
# COMPACT_ATOMS: atom_id res chain seq x y z
N THR A 1 22.50 -8.75 -40.24
CA THR A 1 21.17 -9.29 -40.61
C THR A 1 20.16 -8.18 -40.39
N ASP A 2 19.74 -7.55 -41.51
CA ASP A 2 18.70 -6.55 -41.51
C ASP A 2 17.36 -7.25 -41.22
N SER A 3 16.92 -7.19 -39.97
CA SER A 3 15.55 -7.59 -39.63
C SER A 3 14.61 -6.44 -39.96
N TYR A 4 13.45 -6.78 -40.54
CA TYR A 4 12.42 -5.78 -40.80
C TYR A 4 12.07 -5.02 -39.52
N PRO A 5 11.98 -3.68 -39.56
CA PRO A 5 11.62 -2.92 -38.39
C PRO A 5 10.24 -3.33 -37.87
N SER A 6 10.17 -3.76 -36.63
CA SER A 6 8.91 -4.11 -35.99
C SER A 6 8.04 -2.85 -35.85
N ILE A 7 6.83 -2.90 -36.42
CA ILE A 7 5.86 -1.82 -36.34
C ILE A 7 5.00 -2.07 -35.12
N TYR A 8 5.22 -1.27 -34.08
CA TYR A 8 4.37 -1.27 -32.89
C TYR A 8 3.12 -0.44 -33.13
N ARG A 9 1.98 -0.95 -32.67
CA ARG A 9 0.71 -0.21 -32.70
C ARG A 9 0.12 -0.23 -31.31
N ASN A 10 -0.22 0.94 -30.81
CA ASN A 10 -0.97 1.13 -29.58
C ASN A 10 -2.25 1.92 -29.92
N ASP A 11 -3.40 1.48 -29.46
CA ASP A 11 -4.72 2.07 -29.76
C ASP A 11 -4.97 2.29 -31.26
N LEU A 12 -4.60 1.31 -32.09
CA LEU A 12 -4.72 1.31 -33.54
C LEU A 12 -3.81 2.35 -34.29
N ALA A 13 -3.05 3.15 -33.58
CA ALA A 13 -2.08 4.10 -34.12
C ALA A 13 -0.66 3.49 -34.16
N ARG A 14 0.12 3.91 -35.18
CA ARG A 14 1.54 3.55 -35.25
C ARG A 14 2.29 4.26 -34.12
N THR A 15 3.01 3.50 -33.33
CA THR A 15 3.73 4.03 -32.16
C THR A 15 5.22 3.82 -32.31
N LEU A 16 6.00 4.86 -32.05
CA LEU A 16 7.45 4.80 -31.94
C LEU A 16 7.82 4.99 -30.45
N TYR A 17 8.52 4.02 -29.90
CA TYR A 17 9.04 4.13 -28.53
C TYR A 17 10.47 4.67 -28.58
N VAL A 18 10.70 5.78 -27.90
CA VAL A 18 12.03 6.29 -27.58
C VAL A 18 12.33 5.90 -26.14
N LEU A 19 13.18 4.92 -25.96
CA LEU A 19 13.58 4.40 -24.66
C LEU A 19 14.87 5.08 -24.24
N ALA A 20 14.90 5.60 -23.01
CA ALA A 20 16.11 6.07 -22.35
C ALA A 20 16.18 5.43 -20.98
N ASP A 21 17.28 4.81 -20.67
CA ASP A 21 17.55 4.24 -19.35
C ASP A 21 18.56 5.15 -18.62
N ALA A 22 18.41 5.24 -17.31
CA ALA A 22 19.28 6.02 -16.49
C ALA A 22 20.37 5.12 -15.91
N ASP A 23 21.59 5.63 -15.92
CA ASP A 23 22.70 4.97 -15.26
C ASP A 23 22.45 4.95 -13.74
N LYS A 24 22.27 3.73 -13.21
CA LYS A 24 22.00 3.50 -11.78
C LYS A 24 23.18 3.86 -10.88
N ASP A 25 24.38 3.95 -11.46
CA ASP A 25 25.59 4.26 -10.72
C ASP A 25 25.83 5.78 -10.56
N ASN A 26 24.93 6.61 -11.11
CA ASN A 26 25.04 8.07 -11.00
C ASN A 26 23.95 8.64 -10.03
N PRO A 27 24.26 8.78 -8.74
CA PRO A 27 23.31 9.21 -7.71
C PRO A 27 22.84 10.67 -7.86
N GLY A 28 23.39 11.43 -8.79
CA GLY A 28 23.02 12.82 -9.08
C GLY A 28 21.98 12.96 -10.20
N LEU A 29 21.52 11.87 -10.81
CA LEU A 29 20.60 11.89 -11.93
C LEU A 29 19.14 11.88 -11.44
N ASP A 30 18.52 13.06 -11.41
CA ASP A 30 17.10 13.21 -11.08
C ASP A 30 16.26 13.01 -12.35
N LEU A 31 15.71 11.80 -12.51
CA LEU A 31 14.85 11.42 -13.65
C LEU A 31 13.59 12.28 -13.78
N GLU A 32 13.03 12.72 -12.65
CA GLU A 32 11.84 13.57 -12.64
C GLU A 32 12.17 14.95 -13.22
N LYS A 33 13.33 15.48 -12.88
CA LYS A 33 13.83 16.77 -13.39
C LYS A 33 14.12 16.73 -14.89
N ILE A 34 14.76 15.65 -15.35
CA ILE A 34 15.01 15.43 -16.79
C ILE A 34 13.69 15.31 -17.54
N ARG A 35 12.71 14.60 -16.98
CA ARG A 35 11.39 14.44 -17.57
C ARG A 35 10.63 15.78 -17.65
N GLU A 36 10.74 16.61 -16.62
CA GLU A 36 10.15 17.96 -16.62
C GLU A 36 10.80 18.88 -17.68
N ASP A 37 12.10 18.82 -17.85
CA ASP A 37 12.84 19.57 -18.86
C ASP A 37 12.56 19.08 -20.29
N LEU A 38 12.22 17.81 -20.47
CA LEU A 38 11.88 17.21 -21.76
C LEU A 38 10.44 17.53 -22.19
N LYS A 39 9.49 17.64 -21.26
CA LYS A 39 8.08 17.90 -21.57
C LYS A 39 7.87 19.09 -22.53
N PRO A 40 8.41 20.29 -22.29
CA PRO A 40 8.21 21.42 -23.19
C PRO A 40 8.88 21.22 -24.56
N LYS A 41 10.00 20.49 -24.62
CA LYS A 41 10.71 20.22 -25.88
C LYS A 41 9.92 19.25 -26.76
N VAL A 42 9.41 18.17 -26.17
CA VAL A 42 8.61 17.16 -26.85
C VAL A 42 7.25 17.74 -27.28
N ALA A 43 6.62 18.57 -26.43
CA ALA A 43 5.38 19.27 -26.78
C ALA A 43 5.58 20.20 -27.99
N LYS A 44 6.71 20.92 -28.05
CA LYS A 44 7.06 21.80 -29.17
C LYS A 44 7.31 21.01 -30.46
N PHE A 45 7.96 19.85 -30.34
CA PHE A 45 8.19 18.95 -31.47
C PHE A 45 6.87 18.34 -31.97
N GLY A 46 5.99 17.89 -31.07
CA GLY A 46 4.68 17.35 -31.43
C GLY A 46 3.76 18.37 -32.08
N ALA A 47 3.80 19.63 -31.63
CA ALA A 47 3.02 20.71 -32.22
C ALA A 47 3.47 21.07 -33.65
N ALA A 48 4.73 20.80 -34.02
CA ALA A 48 5.27 21.02 -35.35
C ALA A 48 4.88 19.92 -36.38
N GLN A 49 4.33 18.79 -35.91
CA GLN A 49 4.00 17.62 -36.75
C GLN A 49 2.49 17.33 -36.69
N PRO A 50 1.69 17.65 -37.71
CA PRO A 50 0.25 17.42 -37.73
C PRO A 50 -0.07 15.91 -37.62
N GLY A 51 -0.93 15.54 -36.66
CA GLY A 51 -1.37 14.16 -36.43
C GLY A 51 -0.45 13.32 -35.53
N MET A 52 0.61 13.90 -34.95
CA MET A 52 1.47 13.25 -33.99
C MET A 52 1.01 13.54 -32.56
N THR A 53 0.69 12.50 -31.83
CA THR A 53 0.44 12.58 -30.37
C THR A 53 1.62 12.01 -29.64
N HIS A 54 1.99 12.56 -28.50
CA HIS A 54 3.06 12.07 -27.65
C HIS A 54 2.56 11.82 -26.25
N SER A 55 3.02 10.74 -25.65
CA SER A 55 2.80 10.45 -24.24
C SER A 55 4.13 10.08 -23.59
N PHE A 56 4.31 10.46 -22.35
CA PHE A 56 5.40 9.98 -21.53
C PHE A 56 4.91 8.76 -20.76
N ASP A 57 5.36 7.61 -21.20
CA ASP A 57 5.10 6.34 -20.52
C ASP A 57 6.31 5.95 -19.63
N GLY A 58 6.17 4.88 -18.88
CA GLY A 58 7.20 4.32 -18.03
C GLY A 58 6.83 4.36 -16.56
N GLU A 59 7.72 3.86 -15.74
CA GLU A 59 7.55 3.62 -14.30
C GLU A 59 6.97 4.82 -13.53
N GLY A 60 7.38 6.04 -13.88
CA GLY A 60 6.88 7.26 -13.22
C GLY A 60 5.40 7.55 -13.48
N ARG A 61 4.84 7.19 -14.65
CA ARG A 61 3.42 7.33 -14.94
C ARG A 61 2.62 6.25 -14.21
N GLU A 62 3.05 5.00 -14.32
CA GLU A 62 2.41 3.88 -13.63
C GLU A 62 2.40 4.08 -12.11
N ARG A 63 3.50 4.59 -11.57
CA ARG A 63 3.60 4.96 -10.15
C ARG A 63 2.59 6.04 -9.76
N LYS A 64 2.42 7.07 -10.57
CA LYS A 64 1.48 8.17 -10.30
C LYS A 64 0.02 7.70 -10.40
N GLU A 65 -0.30 6.90 -11.39
CA GLU A 65 -1.63 6.30 -11.57
C GLU A 65 -1.95 5.36 -10.41
N SER A 66 -1.01 4.48 -10.03
CA SER A 66 -1.14 3.57 -8.88
C SER A 66 -1.32 4.33 -7.56
N MET A 67 -0.54 5.40 -7.33
CA MET A 67 -0.71 6.25 -6.15
C MET A 67 -2.05 6.97 -6.11
N SER A 68 -2.56 7.41 -7.26
CA SER A 68 -3.88 8.03 -7.35
C SER A 68 -4.99 7.04 -7.03
N ALA A 69 -4.92 5.83 -7.62
CA ALA A 69 -5.84 4.74 -7.33
C ALA A 69 -5.78 4.30 -5.86
N LEU A 70 -4.57 4.24 -5.28
CA LEU A 70 -4.36 3.90 -3.87
C LEU A 70 -5.01 4.92 -2.93
N LYS A 71 -4.90 6.22 -3.22
CA LYS A 71 -5.56 7.27 -2.41
C LYS A 71 -7.07 7.12 -2.38
N LEU A 72 -7.68 6.93 -3.54
CA LEU A 72 -9.12 6.71 -3.63
C LEU A 72 -9.51 5.38 -2.99
N GLY A 73 -8.78 4.32 -3.29
CA GLY A 73 -8.99 2.99 -2.73
C GLY A 73 -8.89 2.96 -1.21
N SER A 74 -7.91 3.65 -0.62
CA SER A 74 -7.75 3.71 0.85
C SER A 74 -8.94 4.38 1.54
N VAL A 75 -9.47 5.45 0.96
CA VAL A 75 -10.69 6.10 1.50
C VAL A 75 -11.88 5.15 1.45
N ILE A 76 -12.09 4.47 0.33
CA ILE A 76 -13.18 3.50 0.17
C ILE A 76 -13.04 2.34 1.16
N VAL A 77 -11.83 1.79 1.31
CA VAL A 77 -11.54 0.70 2.26
C VAL A 77 -11.79 1.16 3.71
N LEU A 78 -11.31 2.33 4.11
CA LEU A 78 -11.54 2.85 5.46
C LEU A 78 -13.02 3.10 5.75
N LEU A 79 -13.77 3.63 4.78
CA LEU A 79 -15.22 3.78 4.90
C LEU A 79 -15.93 2.42 4.98
N GLY A 80 -15.49 1.45 4.19
CA GLY A 80 -16.00 0.07 4.24
C GLY A 80 -15.75 -0.58 5.59
N ILE A 81 -14.54 -0.45 6.14
CA ILE A 81 -14.21 -0.94 7.48
C ILE A 81 -15.10 -0.27 8.53
N TYR A 82 -15.25 1.05 8.46
CA TYR A 82 -16.12 1.79 9.37
C TYR A 82 -17.56 1.28 9.33
N ALA A 83 -18.12 1.13 8.13
CA ALA A 83 -19.49 0.64 7.95
C ALA A 83 -19.66 -0.79 8.50
N MET A 84 -18.69 -1.68 8.20
CA MET A 84 -18.69 -3.06 8.73
C MET A 84 -18.63 -3.11 10.26
N LEU A 85 -17.89 -2.21 10.88
CA LEU A 85 -17.79 -2.13 12.34
C LEU A 85 -19.04 -1.53 12.99
N ALA A 86 -19.71 -0.59 12.32
CA ALA A 86 -20.92 0.08 12.85
C ALA A 86 -22.07 -0.91 13.06
N ILE A 87 -22.18 -1.94 12.22
CA ILE A 87 -23.24 -2.96 12.31
C ILE A 87 -23.16 -3.75 13.63
N PRO A 88 -22.07 -4.46 13.97
CA PRO A 88 -21.98 -5.25 15.19
C PRO A 88 -21.98 -4.41 16.47
N PHE A 89 -21.39 -3.21 16.42
CA PHE A 89 -21.36 -2.35 17.61
C PHE A 89 -22.65 -1.58 17.86
N LYS A 90 -23.53 -1.46 16.85
CA LYS A 90 -24.76 -0.63 16.92
C LYS A 90 -24.46 0.78 17.46
N SER A 91 -23.30 1.32 17.09
CA SER A 91 -22.75 2.59 17.58
C SER A 91 -21.92 3.24 16.48
N TYR A 92 -21.99 4.55 16.36
CA TYR A 92 -21.15 5.33 15.45
C TYR A 92 -19.78 5.70 16.02
N THR A 93 -19.64 5.70 17.34
CA THR A 93 -18.41 6.12 18.01
C THR A 93 -17.43 4.96 18.20
N GLN A 94 -17.93 3.76 18.49
CA GLN A 94 -17.07 2.60 18.74
C GLN A 94 -16.20 2.20 17.55
N PRO A 95 -16.68 2.22 16.27
CA PRO A 95 -15.84 2.02 15.11
C PRO A 95 -14.64 2.96 15.04
N LEU A 96 -14.84 4.25 15.37
CA LEU A 96 -13.75 5.22 15.36
C LEU A 96 -12.67 4.89 16.41
N ILE A 97 -13.09 4.42 17.59
CA ILE A 97 -12.16 3.98 18.64
C ILE A 97 -11.34 2.79 18.17
N VAL A 98 -11.98 1.82 17.51
CA VAL A 98 -11.29 0.65 16.95
C VAL A 98 -10.32 1.06 15.84
N MET A 99 -10.75 1.93 14.93
CA MET A 99 -9.91 2.41 13.84
C MET A 99 -8.75 3.30 14.30
N ALA A 100 -8.83 3.90 15.48
CA ALA A 100 -7.74 4.70 16.05
C ALA A 100 -6.44 3.91 16.30
N ILE A 101 -6.48 2.57 16.18
CA ILE A 101 -5.28 1.73 16.24
C ILE A 101 -4.46 1.76 14.92
N ILE A 102 -5.09 2.11 13.79
CA ILE A 102 -4.44 2.09 12.46
C ILE A 102 -3.17 2.96 12.41
N PRO A 103 -3.13 4.19 12.93
CA PRO A 103 -1.91 4.98 12.97
C PRO A 103 -0.74 4.29 13.69
N PHE A 104 -1.02 3.54 14.75
CA PHE A 104 0.03 2.80 15.48
C PHE A 104 0.59 1.64 14.64
N SER A 105 -0.26 0.98 13.85
CA SER A 105 0.21 -0.07 12.95
C SER A 105 1.09 0.51 11.82
N ILE A 106 0.73 1.68 11.28
CA ILE A 106 1.55 2.40 10.30
C ILE A 106 2.92 2.76 10.89
N MET A 107 2.96 3.25 12.13
CA MET A 107 4.23 3.52 12.82
C MET A 107 5.10 2.27 12.94
N GLY A 108 4.49 1.13 13.31
CA GLY A 108 5.19 -0.15 13.40
C GLY A 108 5.80 -0.58 12.07
N ALA A 109 5.05 -0.43 10.96
CA ALA A 109 5.55 -0.77 9.64
C ALA A 109 6.68 0.16 9.18
N LEU A 110 6.57 1.47 9.41
CA LEU A 110 7.63 2.43 9.09
C LEU A 110 8.92 2.12 9.88
N LEU A 111 8.80 1.77 11.16
CA LEU A 111 9.93 1.33 11.96
C LEU A 111 10.55 0.04 11.39
N GLY A 112 9.74 -0.91 10.95
CA GLY A 112 10.22 -2.12 10.29
C GLY A 112 11.04 -1.82 9.03
N HIS A 113 10.54 -0.94 8.16
CA HIS A 113 11.28 -0.49 6.95
C HIS A 113 12.62 0.16 7.31
N MET A 114 12.64 1.01 8.35
CA MET A 114 13.87 1.66 8.82
C MET A 114 14.89 0.66 9.38
N ILE A 115 14.45 -0.34 10.13
CA ILE A 115 15.34 -1.35 10.74
C ILE A 115 15.92 -2.27 9.67
N MET A 116 15.12 -2.60 8.64
CA MET A 116 15.55 -3.50 7.56
C MET A 116 16.23 -2.77 6.39
N ASP A 117 16.31 -1.44 6.44
CA ASP A 117 16.84 -0.59 5.37
C ASP A 117 16.18 -0.84 4.00
N ILE A 118 14.85 -1.10 4.02
CA ILE A 118 14.03 -1.32 2.84
C ILE A 118 13.33 -0.02 2.45
N PRO A 119 13.48 0.46 1.20
CA PRO A 119 12.80 1.67 0.76
C PRO A 119 11.28 1.47 0.70
N PHE A 120 10.53 2.50 1.11
CA PHE A 120 9.07 2.47 1.02
C PHE A 120 8.62 2.45 -0.43
N SER A 121 7.89 1.41 -0.82
CA SER A 121 7.42 1.17 -2.19
C SER A 121 5.90 1.29 -2.30
N ILE A 122 5.37 1.19 -3.52
CA ILE A 122 3.92 1.08 -3.74
C ILE A 122 3.37 -0.21 -3.12
N MET A 123 4.15 -1.30 -3.17
CA MET A 123 3.78 -2.57 -2.53
C MET A 123 3.70 -2.42 -1.02
N SER A 124 4.61 -1.67 -0.39
CA SER A 124 4.52 -1.31 1.03
C SER A 124 3.20 -0.60 1.36
N ALA A 125 2.76 0.30 0.50
CA ALA A 125 1.50 1.02 0.70
C ALA A 125 0.27 0.09 0.59
N PHE A 126 0.27 -0.88 -0.31
CA PHE A 126 -0.75 -1.93 -0.35
C PHE A 126 -0.70 -2.83 0.89
N GLY A 127 0.51 -3.19 1.34
CA GLY A 127 0.72 -3.93 2.58
C GLY A 127 0.14 -3.21 3.81
N LEU A 128 0.32 -1.88 3.89
CA LEU A 128 -0.28 -1.06 4.95
C LEU A 128 -1.81 -1.11 4.96
N LEU A 129 -2.45 -1.07 3.78
CA LEU A 129 -3.90 -1.21 3.68
C LEU A 129 -4.39 -2.58 4.14
N ALA A 130 -3.70 -3.64 3.74
CA ALA A 130 -4.01 -5.00 4.19
C ALA A 130 -3.83 -5.15 5.70
N MET A 131 -2.74 -4.62 6.24
CA MET A 131 -2.44 -4.64 7.68
C MET A 131 -3.49 -3.88 8.49
N ALA A 132 -3.99 -2.75 7.99
CA ALA A 132 -5.06 -2.00 8.64
C ALA A 132 -6.31 -2.89 8.86
N GLY A 133 -6.68 -3.72 7.88
CA GLY A 133 -7.79 -4.66 8.01
C GLY A 133 -7.55 -5.73 9.08
N VAL A 134 -6.35 -6.29 9.14
CA VAL A 134 -5.98 -7.31 10.16
C VAL A 134 -6.02 -6.73 11.56
N VAL A 135 -5.39 -5.57 11.79
CA VAL A 135 -5.32 -4.94 13.11
C VAL A 135 -6.69 -4.50 13.61
N VAL A 136 -7.55 -4.00 12.71
CA VAL A 136 -8.92 -3.64 13.05
C VAL A 136 -9.73 -4.88 13.44
N ASN A 137 -9.54 -6.01 12.76
CA ASN A 137 -10.21 -7.26 13.11
C ASN A 137 -9.87 -7.73 14.54
N ASP A 138 -8.59 -7.72 14.92
CA ASP A 138 -8.17 -8.08 16.28
C ASP A 138 -8.75 -7.13 17.33
N SER A 139 -8.76 -5.84 17.03
CA SER A 139 -9.34 -4.81 17.90
C SER A 139 -10.85 -4.92 18.03
N LEU A 140 -11.57 -5.27 16.95
CA LEU A 140 -13.01 -5.54 16.95
C LEU A 140 -13.34 -6.61 18.00
N VAL A 141 -12.64 -7.74 17.95
CA VAL A 141 -12.89 -8.88 18.86
C VAL A 141 -12.63 -8.49 20.32
N MET A 142 -11.59 -7.69 20.56
CA MET A 142 -11.28 -7.19 21.91
C MET A 142 -12.35 -6.24 22.44
N VAL A 143 -12.77 -5.25 21.65
CA VAL A 143 -13.81 -4.29 22.07
C VAL A 143 -15.17 -4.97 22.22
N HIS A 144 -15.49 -5.92 21.36
CA HIS A 144 -16.72 -6.72 21.52
C HIS A 144 -16.73 -7.47 22.84
N TYR A 145 -15.64 -8.10 23.23
CA TYR A 145 -15.51 -8.80 24.52
C TYR A 145 -15.64 -7.84 25.70
N ILE A 146 -15.05 -6.65 25.64
CA ILE A 146 -15.21 -5.62 26.66
C ILE A 146 -16.68 -5.22 26.81
N ASN A 147 -17.38 -4.99 25.71
CA ASN A 147 -18.79 -4.63 25.72
C ASN A 147 -19.66 -5.75 26.33
N LEU A 148 -19.36 -7.00 26.00
CA LEU A 148 -20.06 -8.14 26.59
C LEU A 148 -19.85 -8.19 28.10
N LYS A 149 -18.65 -8.02 28.59
CA LYS A 149 -18.36 -8.01 30.05
C LYS A 149 -18.99 -6.83 30.78
N ARG A 150 -19.10 -5.69 30.11
CA ARG A 150 -19.82 -4.52 30.63
C ARG A 150 -21.33 -4.77 30.71
N SER A 151 -21.95 -5.46 29.77
CA SER A 151 -23.37 -5.81 29.80
C SER A 151 -23.68 -6.83 30.92
N GLU A 152 -22.68 -7.62 31.36
CA GLU A 152 -22.77 -8.49 32.54
C GLU A 152 -22.60 -7.72 33.89
N GLY A 153 -22.50 -6.38 33.85
CA GLY A 153 -22.41 -5.54 35.05
C GLY A 153 -20.98 -5.27 35.55
N MET A 154 -19.96 -5.65 34.82
CA MET A 154 -18.57 -5.38 35.22
C MET A 154 -18.19 -3.92 35.01
N THR A 155 -17.31 -3.40 35.86
CA THR A 155 -16.71 -2.08 35.68
C THR A 155 -15.79 -2.05 34.46
N LEU A 156 -15.64 -0.90 33.81
CA LEU A 156 -14.83 -0.75 32.61
C LEU A 156 -13.38 -1.25 32.81
N SER A 157 -12.73 -0.84 33.89
CA SER A 157 -11.35 -1.23 34.20
C SER A 157 -11.20 -2.76 34.30
N ARG A 158 -12.13 -3.41 34.97
CA ARG A 158 -12.12 -4.88 35.13
C ARG A 158 -12.40 -5.59 33.81
N SER A 159 -13.32 -5.08 33.00
CA SER A 159 -13.64 -5.62 31.67
C SER A 159 -12.44 -5.52 30.72
N VAL A 160 -11.71 -4.40 30.73
CA VAL A 160 -10.51 -4.20 29.92
C VAL A 160 -9.39 -5.16 30.35
N SER A 161 -9.11 -5.27 31.65
CA SER A 161 -8.09 -6.19 32.17
C SER A 161 -8.41 -7.65 31.82
N GLN A 162 -9.66 -8.05 31.97
CA GLN A 162 -10.10 -9.40 31.65
C GLN A 162 -10.06 -9.68 30.14
N ALA A 163 -10.43 -8.69 29.30
CA ALA A 163 -10.34 -8.80 27.85
C ALA A 163 -8.88 -8.99 27.40
N GLY A 164 -7.96 -8.18 27.95
CA GLY A 164 -6.54 -8.32 27.67
C GLY A 164 -6.01 -9.73 28.01
N SER A 165 -6.33 -10.23 29.20
CA SER A 165 -5.90 -11.57 29.61
C SER A 165 -6.52 -12.69 28.75
N ALA A 166 -7.80 -12.58 28.42
CA ALA A 166 -8.50 -13.60 27.62
C ALA A 166 -8.06 -13.61 26.14
N ARG A 167 -7.69 -12.46 25.60
CA ARG A 167 -7.31 -12.30 24.18
C ARG A 167 -5.80 -12.33 23.93
N PHE A 168 -4.99 -12.28 24.96
CA PHE A 168 -3.53 -12.30 24.83
C PHE A 168 -3.03 -13.50 24.02
N ARG A 169 -3.46 -14.70 24.40
CA ARG A 169 -3.02 -15.95 23.72
C ARG A 169 -3.46 -16.00 22.25
N PRO A 170 -4.75 -15.78 21.89
CA PRO A 170 -5.17 -15.75 20.50
C PRO A 170 -4.41 -14.73 19.65
N ILE A 171 -4.28 -13.48 20.12
CA ILE A 171 -3.58 -12.41 19.39
C ILE A 171 -2.10 -12.75 19.22
N LEU A 172 -1.43 -13.22 20.28
CA LEU A 172 -0.04 -13.63 20.20
C LEU A 172 0.16 -14.76 19.19
N LEU A 173 -0.73 -15.76 19.22
CA LEU A 173 -0.66 -16.90 18.30
C LEU A 173 -0.86 -16.45 16.84
N THR A 174 -1.86 -15.60 16.58
CA THR A 174 -2.11 -15.05 15.24
C THR A 174 -0.91 -14.26 14.74
N SER A 175 -0.34 -13.39 15.58
CA SER A 175 0.85 -12.61 15.23
C SER A 175 2.06 -13.49 14.93
N LEU A 176 2.32 -14.51 15.77
CA LEU A 176 3.43 -15.44 15.56
C LEU A 176 3.25 -16.31 14.32
N THR A 177 2.03 -16.80 14.05
CA THR A 177 1.77 -17.59 12.84
C THR A 177 1.88 -16.76 11.58
N THR A 178 1.39 -15.50 11.57
CA THR A 178 1.52 -14.59 10.45
C THR A 178 2.99 -14.26 10.20
N PHE A 179 3.73 -13.88 11.24
CA PHE A 179 5.17 -13.62 11.15
C PHE A 179 5.94 -14.86 10.66
N GLY A 180 5.69 -16.03 11.26
CA GLY A 180 6.34 -17.29 10.87
C GLY A 180 6.01 -17.73 9.46
N GLY A 181 4.80 -17.41 8.95
CA GLY A 181 4.40 -17.68 7.57
C GLY A 181 5.10 -16.79 6.54
N ILE A 182 5.39 -15.54 6.89
CA ILE A 182 6.07 -14.58 6.00
C ILE A 182 7.60 -14.71 6.10
N LEU A 183 8.11 -15.21 7.24
CA LEU A 183 9.54 -15.30 7.50
C LEU A 183 10.36 -16.00 6.37
N PRO A 184 9.93 -17.15 5.81
CA PRO A 184 10.66 -17.78 4.71
C PRO A 184 10.80 -16.88 3.48
N THR A 185 9.76 -16.11 3.16
CA THR A 185 9.77 -15.19 2.01
C THR A 185 10.78 -14.06 2.19
N MET A 186 11.02 -13.62 3.42
CA MET A 186 11.99 -12.56 3.73
C MET A 186 13.45 -13.00 3.46
N PHE A 187 13.73 -14.29 3.46
CA PHE A 187 15.07 -14.82 3.17
C PHE A 187 15.24 -15.22 1.69
N GLU A 188 14.17 -15.15 0.91
CA GLU A 188 14.22 -15.47 -0.51
C GLU A 188 14.85 -14.32 -1.31
N LYS A 189 15.89 -14.65 -2.11
CA LYS A 189 16.63 -13.68 -2.92
C LYS A 189 16.13 -13.61 -4.37
N SER A 190 15.02 -14.25 -4.69
CA SER A 190 14.45 -14.16 -6.04
C SER A 190 13.96 -12.74 -6.34
N THR A 191 14.08 -12.33 -7.59
CA THR A 191 13.59 -11.01 -8.03
C THR A 191 12.08 -10.86 -7.78
N GLN A 192 11.33 -11.97 -7.87
CA GLN A 192 9.89 -11.97 -7.56
C GLN A 192 9.61 -11.75 -6.07
N ALA A 193 10.40 -12.36 -5.17
CA ALA A 193 10.26 -12.14 -3.74
C ALA A 193 10.59 -10.68 -3.36
N GLN A 194 11.59 -10.08 -3.98
CA GLN A 194 11.97 -8.68 -3.74
C GLN A 194 10.88 -7.67 -4.14
N PHE A 195 10.00 -8.02 -5.08
CA PHE A 195 8.82 -7.19 -5.42
C PHE A 195 7.68 -7.30 -4.41
N VAL A 196 7.59 -8.42 -3.69
CA VAL A 196 6.48 -8.71 -2.74
C VAL A 196 6.86 -8.38 -1.30
N LEU A 197 8.15 -8.20 -1.02
CA LEU A 197 8.76 -8.07 0.31
C LEU A 197 8.70 -6.69 1.00
N PRO A 198 8.19 -5.61 0.48
CA PRO A 198 8.15 -4.39 1.31
C PRO A 198 7.15 -4.43 2.43
#